data_609b5b36989dfac6e26a235ea5182ab4
#
_entry.id   609b5b36989dfac6e26a235ea5182ab4
#
_cell.length_a   1.000
_cell.length_b   1.000
_cell.length_c   1.000
_cell.angle_alpha   90.00
_cell.angle_beta   90.00
_cell.angle_gamma   90.00
#
_symmetry.space_group_name_H-M   'P 1'
#
loop_
_entity.id
_entity.type
_entity.pdbx_description
1 polymer ?
#
loop_
_entity_poly.entity_id
_entity_poly.type
_entity_poly.pdbx_seq_one_letter_code
_entity_poly.pdbx_strand_id
1 'polypeptide(L)'
;RRPPRSTLDRSSAASDVYKRQTPEQKEQWLKPLLNGEIRSAFAMTEPGLPSSDAKNICTQAKLEGDEWVINGEKYYISGAGDPRCKVMITMVQTNPDAPPHKQQSQILVPIDTEGVHILEGMEVFGHDDAPHGHMHIHFDNVRVPKENMLLGEGRGFEIAQGRLGPGRIHHCMRCIGQAERALESMKKRANSRVAFGQKLSDMGALRHKVAEARIKIDQTRLMVLYAAHKMDTVGNKAARKEIAMIKVAAPRMACEIIDEAIQVHGGGGVSQEFKLAYSYGSNRTLRLADGPDEVHLEAIAKAEFRKND
;
A
#
# COMPACT_ATOMS: atom_id res chain seq x y z
N ARG A 1 -23.51 10.69 -1.90
CA ARG A 1 -23.11 11.84 -1.06
C ARG A 1 -21.59 11.78 -0.88
N ARG A 2 -20.87 12.85 -1.22
CA ARG A 2 -19.45 12.98 -0.89
C ARG A 2 -19.31 13.00 0.65
N PRO A 3 -18.38 12.22 1.25
CA PRO A 3 -18.14 12.34 2.69
C PRO A 3 -17.72 13.78 3.03
N PRO A 4 -18.05 14.29 4.23
CA PRO A 4 -17.65 15.63 4.63
C PRO A 4 -16.13 15.79 4.62
N ARG A 5 -15.63 16.97 4.25
CA ARG A 5 -14.19 17.29 4.15
C ARG A 5 -13.37 16.91 5.39
N SER A 6 -13.98 16.89 6.57
CA SER A 6 -13.34 16.49 7.83
C SER A 6 -12.93 15.02 7.92
N THR A 7 -13.50 14.13 7.07
CA THR A 7 -13.11 12.72 7.01
C THR A 7 -11.93 12.47 6.08
N LEU A 8 -11.65 13.38 5.13
CA LEU A 8 -10.48 13.32 4.26
C LEU A 8 -9.18 13.63 5.02
N ASP A 9 -9.24 14.49 6.02
CA ASP A 9 -8.08 14.83 6.86
C ASP A 9 -7.63 13.69 7.79
N ARG A 10 -8.49 12.70 8.02
CA ARG A 10 -8.25 11.59 8.95
C ARG A 10 -7.95 10.26 8.28
N SER A 11 -8.25 10.09 7.00
CA SER A 11 -8.35 8.77 6.37
C SER A 11 -7.18 8.38 5.49
N SER A 12 -6.18 9.24 5.25
CA SER A 12 -5.09 8.86 4.36
C SER A 12 -3.75 8.81 5.06
N ALA A 13 -2.95 7.79 4.71
CA ALA A 13 -1.54 7.71 5.06
C ALA A 13 -0.75 8.98 4.67
N ALA A 14 -1.28 9.73 3.74
CA ALA A 14 -0.82 11.05 3.36
C ALA A 14 -0.96 12.08 4.49
N SER A 15 -2.00 12.02 5.33
CA SER A 15 -2.25 13.05 6.35
C SER A 15 -1.12 13.19 7.36
N ASP A 16 -0.42 12.12 7.72
CA ASP A 16 0.70 12.19 8.65
C ASP A 16 1.96 12.79 8.02
N VAL A 17 2.22 12.53 6.74
CA VAL A 17 3.29 13.19 5.98
C VAL A 17 2.97 14.69 5.83
N TYR A 18 1.71 15.02 5.53
CA TYR A 18 1.26 16.40 5.33
C TYR A 18 1.31 17.25 6.61
N LYS A 19 1.07 16.68 7.79
CA LYS A 19 1.24 17.37 9.08
C LYS A 19 2.70 17.77 9.34
N ARG A 20 3.64 17.13 8.63
CA ARG A 20 5.08 17.26 8.82
C ARG A 20 5.74 18.16 7.80
N GLN A 21 4.98 18.77 6.91
CA GLN A 21 5.40 19.75 5.93
C GLN A 21 5.42 21.17 6.51
N THR A 22 6.30 22.02 5.98
CA THR A 22 6.27 23.46 6.25
C THR A 22 5.02 24.12 5.64
N PRO A 23 4.65 25.35 6.02
CA PRO A 23 3.56 26.07 5.38
C PRO A 23 3.72 26.18 3.85
N GLU A 24 4.95 26.46 3.38
CA GLU A 24 5.30 26.60 1.97
C GLU A 24 5.12 25.27 1.22
N GLN A 25 5.63 24.15 1.78
CA GLN A 25 5.45 22.81 1.20
C GLN A 25 3.97 22.42 1.15
N LYS A 26 3.16 22.81 2.14
CA LYS A 26 1.71 22.54 2.13
C LYS A 26 1.01 23.33 1.04
N GLU A 27 1.38 24.58 0.84
CA GLU A 27 0.82 25.41 -0.22
C GLU A 27 1.15 24.84 -1.60
N GLN A 28 2.41 24.49 -1.79
CA GLN A 28 2.93 24.02 -3.07
C GLN A 28 2.41 22.63 -3.44
N TRP A 29 2.36 21.68 -2.48
CA TRP A 29 2.09 20.27 -2.76
C TRP A 29 0.78 19.76 -2.18
N LEU A 30 0.47 20.08 -0.90
CA LEU A 30 -0.70 19.51 -0.24
C LEU A 30 -2.00 20.05 -0.81
N LYS A 31 -2.13 21.34 -1.00
CA LYS A 31 -3.37 21.92 -1.53
C LYS A 31 -3.75 21.37 -2.91
N PRO A 32 -2.85 21.36 -3.91
CA PRO A 32 -3.15 20.77 -5.21
C PRO A 32 -3.46 19.26 -5.12
N LEU A 33 -2.81 18.51 -4.22
CA LEU A 33 -3.12 17.10 -3.97
C LEU A 33 -4.53 16.91 -3.44
N LEU A 34 -4.94 17.71 -2.44
CA LEU A 34 -6.29 17.65 -1.85
C LEU A 34 -7.38 18.06 -2.86
N ASN A 35 -7.07 19.02 -3.75
CA ASN A 35 -7.96 19.43 -4.83
C ASN A 35 -8.04 18.38 -5.97
N GLY A 36 -7.13 17.39 -5.99
CA GLY A 36 -7.05 16.38 -7.05
C GLY A 36 -6.40 16.86 -8.35
N GLU A 37 -5.75 18.02 -8.32
CA GLU A 37 -5.05 18.63 -9.46
C GLU A 37 -3.78 17.87 -9.82
N ILE A 38 -3.07 17.40 -8.80
CA ILE A 38 -1.83 16.61 -8.93
C ILE A 38 -1.94 15.26 -8.22
N ARG A 39 -0.95 14.40 -8.47
CA ARG A 39 -0.69 13.16 -7.74
C ARG A 39 0.71 13.18 -7.18
N SER A 40 0.98 12.27 -6.22
CA SER A 40 2.30 12.04 -5.67
C SER A 40 2.60 10.54 -5.63
N ALA A 41 3.87 10.20 -5.62
CA ALA A 41 4.35 8.83 -5.43
C ALA A 41 5.23 8.74 -4.17
N PHE A 42 5.33 7.53 -3.61
CA PHE A 42 6.22 7.25 -2.47
C PHE A 42 7.36 6.35 -2.95
N ALA A 43 8.53 6.94 -3.12
CA ALA A 43 9.72 6.31 -3.66
C ALA A 43 10.58 5.72 -2.51
N MET A 44 10.28 4.47 -2.13
CA MET A 44 10.97 3.81 -1.02
C MET A 44 11.76 2.58 -1.47
N THR A 45 11.10 1.62 -2.13
CA THR A 45 11.65 0.31 -2.50
C THR A 45 12.81 0.46 -3.48
N GLU A 46 13.86 -0.37 -3.33
CA GLU A 46 15.05 -0.37 -4.18
C GLU A 46 15.28 -1.74 -4.83
N PRO A 47 15.79 -1.81 -6.07
CA PRO A 47 16.17 -3.07 -6.69
C PRO A 47 17.37 -3.70 -5.94
N GLY A 48 17.43 -5.03 -5.95
CA GLY A 48 18.56 -5.77 -5.38
C GLY A 48 18.65 -5.78 -3.85
N LEU A 49 17.73 -5.10 -3.14
CA LEU A 49 17.71 -5.02 -1.69
C LEU A 49 16.40 -5.53 -1.09
N PRO A 50 16.45 -6.20 0.09
CA PRO A 50 15.24 -6.57 0.81
C PRO A 50 14.62 -5.33 1.49
N SER A 51 13.91 -4.50 0.72
CA SER A 51 13.34 -3.22 1.19
C SER A 51 12.24 -3.38 2.25
N SER A 52 11.82 -4.60 2.56
CA SER A 52 11.01 -4.90 3.75
C SER A 52 11.73 -4.57 5.06
N ASP A 53 13.06 -4.61 5.08
CA ASP A 53 13.88 -3.96 6.11
C ASP A 53 14.27 -2.56 5.64
N ALA A 54 13.50 -1.57 6.07
CA ALA A 54 13.66 -0.18 5.67
C ALA A 54 15.03 0.43 6.05
N LYS A 55 15.82 -0.24 6.90
CA LYS A 55 17.18 0.18 7.24
C LYS A 55 18.19 -0.09 6.12
N ASN A 56 17.83 -0.96 5.17
CA ASN A 56 18.68 -1.30 4.03
C ASN A 56 18.58 -0.29 2.86
N ILE A 57 17.74 0.74 2.97
CA ILE A 57 17.63 1.79 1.94
C ILE A 57 18.98 2.47 1.77
N CYS A 58 19.52 2.46 0.55
CA CYS A 58 20.85 2.96 0.22
C CYS A 58 20.90 3.99 -0.91
N THR A 59 19.78 4.39 -1.51
CA THR A 59 19.73 5.61 -2.34
C THR A 59 20.27 6.75 -1.51
N GLN A 60 21.40 7.36 -1.95
CA GLN A 60 22.12 8.34 -1.17
C GLN A 60 21.60 9.76 -1.43
N ALA A 61 21.65 10.59 -0.40
CA ALA A 61 21.49 12.03 -0.53
C ALA A 61 22.58 12.73 0.28
N LYS A 62 23.35 13.58 -0.37
CA LYS A 62 24.42 14.39 0.25
C LYS A 62 24.07 15.85 0.15
N LEU A 63 24.27 16.61 1.23
CA LEU A 63 24.09 18.06 1.21
C LEU A 63 25.34 18.72 0.62
N GLU A 64 25.20 19.44 -0.48
CA GLU A 64 26.23 20.23 -1.13
C GLU A 64 25.76 21.69 -1.20
N GLY A 65 26.33 22.54 -0.36
CA GLY A 65 25.84 23.92 -0.21
C GLY A 65 24.41 23.95 0.33
N ASP A 66 23.48 24.47 -0.47
CA ASP A 66 22.06 24.58 -0.14
C ASP A 66 21.19 23.55 -0.88
N GLU A 67 21.79 22.51 -1.47
CA GLU A 67 21.09 21.49 -2.24
C GLU A 67 21.40 20.08 -1.77
N TRP A 68 20.38 19.21 -1.77
CA TRP A 68 20.55 17.77 -1.67
C TRP A 68 20.85 17.18 -3.04
N VAL A 69 21.94 16.43 -3.15
CA VAL A 69 22.32 15.68 -4.36
C VAL A 69 21.97 14.22 -4.14
N ILE A 70 21.04 13.72 -4.93
CA ILE A 70 20.45 12.38 -4.76
C ILE A 70 20.94 11.47 -5.87
N ASN A 71 21.42 10.25 -5.49
CA ASN A 71 21.89 9.21 -6.40
C ASN A 71 21.38 7.84 -5.96
N GLY A 72 20.88 7.04 -6.91
CA GLY A 72 20.42 5.67 -6.66
C GLY A 72 19.21 5.29 -7.49
N GLU A 73 18.55 4.21 -7.10
CA GLU A 73 17.41 3.67 -7.84
C GLU A 73 16.23 3.38 -6.94
N LYS A 74 15.02 3.55 -7.47
CA LYS A 74 13.76 3.22 -6.83
C LYS A 74 12.92 2.34 -7.75
N TYR A 75 12.19 1.42 -7.17
CA TYR A 75 11.63 0.27 -7.85
C TYR A 75 10.20 -0.02 -7.35
N TYR A 76 9.29 -0.40 -8.23
CA TYR A 76 7.86 -0.53 -7.94
C TYR A 76 7.21 0.74 -7.38
N ILE A 77 7.56 1.91 -7.92
CA ILE A 77 7.05 3.19 -7.43
C ILE A 77 5.66 3.44 -8.02
N SER A 78 4.64 3.07 -7.24
CA SER A 78 3.24 3.18 -7.64
C SER A 78 2.83 4.65 -7.78
N GLY A 79 2.23 4.96 -8.92
CA GLY A 79 1.71 6.28 -9.22
C GLY A 79 2.70 7.22 -9.91
N ALA A 80 3.98 6.87 -10.01
CA ALA A 80 4.96 7.74 -10.67
C ALA A 80 4.77 7.83 -12.19
N GLY A 81 4.08 6.85 -12.81
CA GLY A 81 3.72 6.90 -14.23
C GLY A 81 2.49 7.74 -14.56
N ASP A 82 1.71 8.20 -13.56
CA ASP A 82 0.55 9.04 -13.79
C ASP A 82 1.01 10.42 -14.31
N PRO A 83 0.50 10.92 -15.44
CA PRO A 83 0.86 12.26 -15.96
C PRO A 83 0.61 13.40 -14.99
N ARG A 84 -0.25 13.19 -13.99
CA ARG A 84 -0.53 14.15 -12.91
C ARG A 84 0.43 14.02 -11.73
N CYS A 85 1.30 13.00 -11.70
CA CYS A 85 2.31 12.91 -10.66
C CYS A 85 3.30 14.06 -10.80
N LYS A 86 3.42 14.88 -9.76
CA LYS A 86 4.28 16.08 -9.76
C LYS A 86 5.38 16.02 -8.71
N VAL A 87 5.23 15.14 -7.72
CA VAL A 87 6.21 15.06 -6.63
C VAL A 87 6.33 13.63 -6.11
N MET A 88 7.55 13.23 -5.83
CA MET A 88 7.88 11.99 -5.13
C MET A 88 8.31 12.31 -3.70
N ILE A 89 7.80 11.53 -2.75
CA ILE A 89 8.33 11.47 -1.39
C ILE A 89 9.39 10.39 -1.41
N THR A 90 10.66 10.80 -1.48
CA THR A 90 11.77 9.88 -1.72
C THR A 90 12.49 9.56 -0.42
N MET A 91 12.56 8.28 -0.07
CA MET A 91 13.32 7.81 1.09
C MET A 91 14.78 7.60 0.68
N VAL A 92 15.69 8.28 1.38
CA VAL A 92 17.11 8.33 1.07
C VAL A 92 17.95 8.09 2.32
N GLN A 93 19.18 7.61 2.14
CA GLN A 93 20.17 7.53 3.19
C GLN A 93 20.98 8.83 3.21
N THR A 94 20.90 9.57 4.32
CA THR A 94 21.65 10.83 4.49
C THR A 94 22.85 10.69 5.41
N ASN A 95 22.79 9.80 6.40
CA ASN A 95 23.88 9.59 7.34
C ASN A 95 24.04 8.08 7.66
N PRO A 96 24.93 7.36 6.95
CA PRO A 96 25.16 5.93 7.18
C PRO A 96 25.78 5.62 8.56
N ASP A 97 26.46 6.58 9.19
CA ASP A 97 27.13 6.43 10.48
C ASP A 97 26.18 6.64 11.68
N ALA A 98 24.98 7.12 11.42
CA ALA A 98 23.96 7.32 12.46
C ALA A 98 23.39 5.97 12.94
N PRO A 99 22.75 5.92 14.13
CA PRO A 99 22.01 4.73 14.57
C PRO A 99 21.00 4.24 13.50
N PRO A 100 20.77 2.92 13.34
CA PRO A 100 20.05 2.35 12.18
C PRO A 100 18.69 2.98 11.84
N HIS A 101 17.95 3.50 12.84
CA HIS A 101 16.66 4.15 12.61
C HIS A 101 16.76 5.67 12.32
N LYS A 102 17.98 6.18 12.26
CA LYS A 102 18.28 7.61 12.00
C LYS A 102 19.17 7.82 10.77
N GLN A 103 19.42 6.78 9.99
CA GLN A 103 20.23 6.84 8.78
C GLN A 103 19.45 7.42 7.59
N GLN A 104 18.13 7.27 7.59
CA GLN A 104 17.28 7.64 6.46
C GLN A 104 16.49 8.92 6.74
N SER A 105 16.33 9.68 5.67
CA SER A 105 15.51 10.89 5.60
C SER A 105 14.48 10.77 4.48
N GLN A 106 13.53 11.70 4.42
CA GLN A 106 12.59 11.80 3.30
C GLN A 106 12.70 13.18 2.68
N ILE A 107 12.86 13.21 1.36
CA ILE A 107 13.02 14.42 0.56
C ILE A 107 11.93 14.48 -0.50
N LEU A 108 11.32 15.64 -0.67
CA LEU A 108 10.38 15.92 -1.75
C LEU A 108 11.17 16.17 -3.04
N VAL A 109 10.96 15.31 -4.04
CA VAL A 109 11.61 15.43 -5.35
C VAL A 109 10.54 15.66 -6.40
N PRO A 110 10.48 16.82 -7.05
CA PRO A 110 9.62 17.02 -8.22
C PRO A 110 9.98 15.99 -9.30
N ILE A 111 8.98 15.44 -9.97
CA ILE A 111 9.20 14.32 -10.91
C ILE A 111 9.94 14.76 -12.18
N ASP A 112 9.86 16.04 -12.51
CA ASP A 112 10.48 16.68 -13.65
C ASP A 112 11.86 17.34 -13.34
N THR A 113 12.43 17.05 -12.15
CA THR A 113 13.79 17.51 -11.81
C THR A 113 14.82 16.85 -12.72
N GLU A 114 15.80 17.63 -13.20
CA GLU A 114 16.92 17.11 -13.99
C GLU A 114 17.63 15.96 -13.25
N GLY A 115 17.96 14.89 -13.99
CA GLY A 115 18.55 13.67 -13.44
C GLY A 115 17.53 12.64 -12.91
N VAL A 116 16.23 12.94 -12.89
CA VAL A 116 15.18 11.97 -12.63
C VAL A 116 14.83 11.24 -13.92
N HIS A 117 15.12 9.94 -13.98
CA HIS A 117 14.85 9.10 -15.13
C HIS A 117 13.81 8.01 -14.78
N ILE A 118 12.63 8.12 -15.36
CA ILE A 118 11.64 7.03 -15.31
C ILE A 118 12.03 6.05 -16.41
N LEU A 119 12.46 4.84 -16.02
CA LEU A 119 13.01 3.84 -16.94
C LEU A 119 11.89 3.00 -17.57
N GLU A 120 11.16 2.27 -16.74
CA GLU A 120 10.13 1.34 -17.20
C GLU A 120 9.01 1.20 -16.18
N GLY A 121 7.85 0.72 -16.61
CA GLY A 121 6.75 0.29 -15.77
C GLY A 121 6.87 -1.20 -15.45
N MET A 122 6.81 -1.54 -14.16
CA MET A 122 6.84 -2.94 -13.70
C MET A 122 5.46 -3.55 -13.84
N GLU A 123 5.36 -4.68 -14.52
CA GLU A 123 4.12 -5.44 -14.58
C GLU A 123 3.91 -6.26 -13.31
N VAL A 124 2.66 -6.31 -12.87
CA VAL A 124 2.22 -7.13 -11.75
C VAL A 124 1.20 -8.15 -12.26
N PHE A 125 1.56 -9.43 -12.24
CA PHE A 125 0.77 -10.50 -12.87
C PHE A 125 0.41 -10.22 -14.34
N GLY A 126 1.34 -9.61 -15.10
CA GLY A 126 1.14 -9.24 -16.49
C GLY A 126 0.25 -8.00 -16.71
N HIS A 127 0.00 -7.19 -15.66
CA HIS A 127 -0.73 -5.93 -15.75
C HIS A 127 0.21 -4.77 -15.43
N ASP A 128 0.21 -3.75 -16.29
CA ASP A 128 0.99 -2.52 -16.16
C ASP A 128 0.35 -1.48 -15.22
N ASP A 129 -0.93 -1.71 -14.85
CA ASP A 129 -1.73 -0.78 -14.03
C ASP A 129 -1.76 0.68 -14.56
N ALA A 130 -1.65 0.85 -15.90
CA ALA A 130 -1.73 2.17 -16.52
C ALA A 130 -3.04 2.91 -16.17
N PRO A 131 -3.03 4.26 -16.04
CA PRO A 131 -1.91 5.19 -16.33
C PRO A 131 -0.93 5.40 -15.17
N HIS A 132 -1.23 4.94 -13.95
CA HIS A 132 -0.40 5.25 -12.79
C HIS A 132 0.85 4.37 -12.69
N GLY A 133 0.76 3.10 -13.07
CA GLY A 133 1.86 2.14 -13.13
C GLY A 133 2.65 1.95 -11.83
N HIS A 134 3.68 1.12 -11.92
CA HIS A 134 4.66 0.88 -10.86
C HIS A 134 6.05 1.08 -11.46
N MET A 135 6.62 2.28 -11.33
CA MET A 135 7.79 2.66 -12.11
C MET A 135 9.11 2.24 -11.48
N HIS A 136 10.07 1.92 -12.32
CA HIS A 136 11.49 1.88 -12.02
C HIS A 136 12.06 3.27 -12.30
N ILE A 137 12.76 3.85 -11.34
CA ILE A 137 13.26 5.23 -11.40
C ILE A 137 14.73 5.26 -11.01
N HIS A 138 15.54 5.90 -11.84
CA HIS A 138 16.93 6.18 -11.57
C HIS A 138 17.13 7.66 -11.26
N PHE A 139 17.91 7.96 -10.23
CA PHE A 139 18.31 9.28 -9.80
C PHE A 139 19.81 9.44 -10.11
N ASP A 140 20.13 10.34 -11.03
CA ASP A 140 21.50 10.66 -11.42
C ASP A 140 21.81 12.12 -11.07
N ASN A 141 22.54 12.34 -9.97
CA ASN A 141 22.91 13.66 -9.47
C ASN A 141 21.72 14.65 -9.36
N VAL A 142 20.55 14.12 -8.97
CA VAL A 142 19.33 14.93 -8.82
C VAL A 142 19.51 15.95 -7.73
N ARG A 143 19.40 17.25 -8.09
CA ARG A 143 19.57 18.36 -7.15
C ARG A 143 18.23 18.97 -6.77
N VAL A 144 17.99 19.07 -5.47
CA VAL A 144 16.80 19.70 -4.91
C VAL A 144 17.18 20.59 -3.73
N PRO A 145 16.45 21.71 -3.49
CA PRO A 145 16.71 22.61 -2.36
C PRO A 145 16.71 21.86 -1.02
N LYS A 146 17.54 22.30 -0.08
CA LYS A 146 17.63 21.71 1.27
C LYS A 146 16.30 21.72 2.01
N GLU A 147 15.45 22.70 1.72
CA GLU A 147 14.11 22.89 2.27
C GLU A 147 13.13 21.78 1.86
N ASN A 148 13.45 20.99 0.82
CA ASN A 148 12.63 19.86 0.39
C ASN A 148 12.67 18.68 1.37
N MET A 149 13.54 18.71 2.37
CA MET A 149 13.57 17.68 3.42
C MET A 149 12.35 17.78 4.35
N LEU A 150 11.76 16.65 4.66
CA LEU A 150 10.63 16.54 5.58
C LEU A 150 11.11 16.36 7.02
N LEU A 151 10.66 17.20 7.94
CA LEU A 151 10.93 17.16 9.39
C LEU A 151 12.41 17.31 9.82
N GLY A 152 13.35 17.14 8.91
CA GLY A 152 14.77 17.15 9.19
C GLY A 152 15.45 15.78 9.03
N GLU A 153 16.77 15.80 9.08
CA GLU A 153 17.63 14.66 8.82
C GLU A 153 17.43 13.53 9.82
N GLY A 154 17.52 12.29 9.35
CA GLY A 154 17.43 11.08 10.19
C GLY A 154 16.01 10.74 10.67
N ARG A 155 14.97 11.39 10.16
CA ARG A 155 13.56 11.16 10.57
C ARG A 155 12.73 10.40 9.53
N GLY A 156 13.35 9.91 8.47
CA GLY A 156 12.67 9.21 7.39
C GLY A 156 11.91 7.96 7.85
N PHE A 157 12.51 7.16 8.73
CA PHE A 157 11.85 5.97 9.28
C PHE A 157 10.63 6.32 10.13
N GLU A 158 10.71 7.35 10.96
CA GLU A 158 9.59 7.85 11.77
C GLU A 158 8.41 8.28 10.90
N ILE A 159 8.69 9.03 9.82
CA ILE A 159 7.68 9.48 8.87
C ILE A 159 7.01 8.28 8.18
N ALA A 160 7.83 7.32 7.70
CA ALA A 160 7.32 6.12 7.04
C ALA A 160 6.39 5.31 7.94
N GLN A 161 6.74 5.09 9.21
CA GLN A 161 5.91 4.34 10.15
C GLN A 161 4.58 5.07 10.45
N GLY A 162 4.58 6.40 10.55
CA GLY A 162 3.37 7.19 10.73
C GLY A 162 2.40 7.04 9.55
N ARG A 163 2.92 7.02 8.32
CA ARG A 163 2.15 6.85 7.09
C ARG A 163 1.59 5.43 6.92
N LEU A 164 2.42 4.40 7.19
CA LEU A 164 2.09 3.02 6.86
C LEU A 164 0.94 2.45 7.71
N GLY A 165 0.76 2.91 8.95
CA GLY A 165 -0.31 2.43 9.83
C GLY A 165 -1.70 2.61 9.22
N PRO A 166 -2.15 3.85 8.97
CA PRO A 166 -3.44 4.15 8.32
C PRO A 166 -3.55 3.53 6.91
N GLY A 167 -2.46 3.53 6.14
CA GLY A 167 -2.41 2.91 4.81
C GLY A 167 -2.74 1.41 4.83
N ARG A 168 -2.26 0.69 5.83
CA ARG A 168 -2.55 -0.74 6.01
C ARG A 168 -4.04 -1.02 6.27
N ILE A 169 -4.70 -0.19 7.07
CA ILE A 169 -6.16 -0.30 7.28
C ILE A 169 -6.91 -0.07 5.97
N HIS A 170 -6.52 0.95 5.20
CA HIS A 170 -7.11 1.22 3.89
C HIS A 170 -6.96 0.03 2.92
N HIS A 171 -5.78 -0.60 2.87
CA HIS A 171 -5.59 -1.81 2.07
C HIS A 171 -6.51 -2.94 2.51
N CYS A 172 -6.66 -3.18 3.81
CA CYS A 172 -7.55 -4.21 4.34
C CYS A 172 -9.03 -3.95 4.00
N MET A 173 -9.49 -2.70 4.03
CA MET A 173 -10.84 -2.33 3.60
C MET A 173 -11.06 -2.64 2.11
N ARG A 174 -10.07 -2.36 1.27
CA ARG A 174 -10.12 -2.72 -0.16
C ARG A 174 -10.20 -4.22 -0.38
N CYS A 175 -9.42 -5.02 0.37
CA CYS A 175 -9.49 -6.48 0.33
C CYS A 175 -10.90 -6.99 0.64
N ILE A 176 -11.54 -6.45 1.68
CA ILE A 176 -12.93 -6.80 2.04
C ILE A 176 -13.89 -6.48 0.89
N GLY A 177 -13.77 -5.29 0.30
CA GLY A 177 -14.61 -4.90 -0.84
C GLY A 177 -14.42 -5.81 -2.06
N GLN A 178 -13.20 -6.25 -2.33
CA GLN A 178 -12.91 -7.20 -3.42
C GLN A 178 -13.48 -8.59 -3.13
N ALA A 179 -13.34 -9.08 -1.90
CA ALA A 179 -13.92 -10.36 -1.47
C ALA A 179 -15.45 -10.36 -1.56
N GLU A 180 -16.11 -9.26 -1.16
CA GLU A 180 -17.58 -9.10 -1.31
C GLU A 180 -18.01 -9.19 -2.78
N ARG A 181 -17.30 -8.50 -3.66
CA ARG A 181 -17.61 -8.54 -5.11
C ARG A 181 -17.38 -9.91 -5.70
N ALA A 182 -16.32 -10.61 -5.27
CA ALA A 182 -16.05 -11.99 -5.70
C ALA A 182 -17.15 -12.94 -5.23
N LEU A 183 -17.56 -12.85 -3.97
CA LEU A 183 -18.67 -13.63 -3.42
C LEU A 183 -20.00 -13.35 -4.15
N GLU A 184 -20.30 -12.10 -4.44
CA GLU A 184 -21.50 -11.74 -5.22
C GLU A 184 -21.45 -12.33 -6.63
N SER A 185 -20.32 -12.21 -7.33
CA SER A 185 -20.11 -12.80 -8.65
C SER A 185 -20.27 -14.33 -8.62
N MET A 186 -19.67 -14.98 -7.63
CA MET A 186 -19.80 -16.43 -7.43
C MET A 186 -21.26 -16.86 -7.24
N LYS A 187 -22.04 -16.15 -6.42
CA LYS A 187 -23.47 -16.42 -6.21
C LYS A 187 -24.29 -16.23 -7.49
N LYS A 188 -24.05 -15.15 -8.24
CA LYS A 188 -24.71 -14.89 -9.52
C LYS A 188 -24.41 -16.01 -10.52
N ARG A 189 -23.15 -16.41 -10.64
CA ARG A 189 -22.73 -17.52 -11.51
C ARG A 189 -23.38 -18.83 -11.09
N ALA A 190 -23.36 -19.17 -9.81
CA ALA A 190 -23.93 -20.40 -9.28
C ALA A 190 -25.42 -20.53 -9.57
N ASN A 191 -26.18 -19.44 -9.45
CA ASN A 191 -27.63 -19.42 -9.70
C ASN A 191 -28.00 -19.49 -11.18
N SER A 192 -27.11 -19.05 -12.08
CA SER A 192 -27.39 -19.03 -13.53
C SER A 192 -26.82 -20.22 -14.29
N ARG A 193 -25.74 -20.85 -13.80
CA ARG A 193 -25.04 -21.91 -14.51
C ARG A 193 -25.62 -23.29 -14.18
N VAL A 194 -26.01 -24.01 -15.24
CA VAL A 194 -26.42 -25.41 -15.15
C VAL A 194 -25.27 -26.30 -15.63
N ALA A 195 -24.93 -27.32 -14.86
CA ALA A 195 -23.97 -28.35 -15.21
C ALA A 195 -24.46 -29.71 -14.64
N PHE A 196 -24.30 -30.79 -15.40
CA PHE A 196 -24.76 -32.12 -15.00
C PHE A 196 -26.25 -32.16 -14.60
N GLY A 197 -27.08 -31.39 -15.34
CA GLY A 197 -28.55 -31.40 -15.16
C GLY A 197 -29.09 -30.56 -14.00
N GLN A 198 -28.24 -29.86 -13.23
CA GLN A 198 -28.67 -29.04 -12.10
C GLN A 198 -27.89 -27.69 -12.04
N LYS A 199 -28.44 -26.71 -11.34
CA LYS A 199 -27.72 -25.44 -11.09
C LYS A 199 -26.53 -25.71 -10.18
N LEU A 200 -25.44 -24.94 -10.37
CA LEU A 200 -24.31 -25.03 -9.46
C LEU A 200 -24.68 -24.66 -8.02
N SER A 201 -25.65 -23.76 -7.82
CA SER A 201 -26.20 -23.41 -6.51
C SER A 201 -26.87 -24.57 -5.76
N ASP A 202 -27.27 -25.66 -6.47
CA ASP A 202 -27.89 -26.83 -5.86
C ASP A 202 -26.85 -27.85 -5.37
N MET A 203 -25.59 -27.66 -5.73
CA MET A 203 -24.45 -28.48 -5.29
C MET A 203 -24.04 -28.16 -3.86
N GLY A 204 -24.08 -29.17 -2.96
CA GLY A 204 -23.82 -28.98 -1.53
C GLY A 204 -22.43 -28.40 -1.25
N ALA A 205 -21.37 -28.87 -1.94
CA ALA A 205 -20.03 -28.39 -1.78
C ALA A 205 -19.91 -26.87 -2.07
N LEU A 206 -20.59 -26.36 -3.11
CA LEU A 206 -20.55 -24.93 -3.44
C LEU A 206 -21.32 -24.09 -2.41
N ARG A 207 -22.46 -24.61 -1.90
CA ARG A 207 -23.20 -23.91 -0.82
C ARG A 207 -22.34 -23.75 0.44
N HIS A 208 -21.56 -24.75 0.82
CA HIS A 208 -20.64 -24.66 1.94
C HIS A 208 -19.56 -23.59 1.70
N LYS A 209 -18.93 -23.57 0.52
CA LYS A 209 -17.95 -22.53 0.15
C LYS A 209 -18.51 -21.11 0.24
N VAL A 210 -19.75 -20.89 -0.23
CA VAL A 210 -20.44 -19.59 -0.12
C VAL A 210 -20.67 -19.21 1.35
N ALA A 211 -21.07 -20.14 2.20
CA ALA A 211 -21.28 -19.89 3.62
C ALA A 211 -19.96 -19.57 4.35
N GLU A 212 -18.91 -20.35 4.11
CA GLU A 212 -17.58 -20.11 4.67
C GLU A 212 -17.01 -18.77 4.22
N ALA A 213 -17.17 -18.40 2.93
CA ALA A 213 -16.74 -17.11 2.42
C ALA A 213 -17.43 -15.96 3.17
N ARG A 214 -18.74 -16.07 3.43
CA ARG A 214 -19.48 -15.06 4.22
C ARG A 214 -18.92 -14.96 5.63
N ILE A 215 -18.71 -16.07 6.32
CA ILE A 215 -18.15 -16.10 7.67
C ILE A 215 -16.77 -15.39 7.70
N LYS A 216 -15.86 -15.76 6.79
CA LYS A 216 -14.50 -15.18 6.72
C LYS A 216 -14.50 -13.69 6.43
N ILE A 217 -15.38 -13.22 5.53
CA ILE A 217 -15.52 -11.79 5.23
C ILE A 217 -15.96 -11.03 6.48
N ASP A 218 -16.98 -11.50 7.18
CA ASP A 218 -17.54 -10.79 8.32
C ASP A 218 -16.58 -10.81 9.54
N GLN A 219 -15.91 -11.94 9.80
CA GLN A 219 -14.83 -12.02 10.80
C GLN A 219 -13.73 -11.00 10.49
N THR A 220 -13.24 -10.97 9.26
CA THR A 220 -12.17 -10.06 8.85
C THR A 220 -12.61 -8.60 8.93
N ARG A 221 -13.86 -8.30 8.53
CA ARG A 221 -14.44 -6.95 8.64
C ARG A 221 -14.45 -6.47 10.09
N LEU A 222 -14.91 -7.30 11.03
CA LEU A 222 -14.93 -6.96 12.45
C LEU A 222 -13.52 -6.72 12.99
N MET A 223 -12.54 -7.53 12.58
CA MET A 223 -11.14 -7.29 12.93
C MET A 223 -10.64 -5.93 12.41
N VAL A 224 -10.97 -5.56 11.17
CA VAL A 224 -10.54 -4.28 10.57
C VAL A 224 -11.23 -3.10 11.26
N LEU A 225 -12.51 -3.19 11.57
CA LEU A 225 -13.23 -2.17 12.32
C LEU A 225 -12.66 -2.00 13.74
N TYR A 226 -12.30 -3.10 14.40
CA TYR A 226 -11.65 -3.05 15.71
C TYR A 226 -10.27 -2.39 15.66
N ALA A 227 -9.45 -2.72 14.65
CA ALA A 227 -8.15 -2.07 14.46
C ALA A 227 -8.29 -0.56 14.19
N ALA A 228 -9.28 -0.16 13.38
CA ALA A 228 -9.58 1.23 13.11
C ALA A 228 -10.03 1.97 14.39
N HIS A 229 -10.95 1.37 15.16
CA HIS A 229 -11.38 1.92 16.44
C HIS A 229 -10.21 2.09 17.43
N LYS A 230 -9.35 1.09 17.53
CA LYS A 230 -8.12 1.18 18.34
C LYS A 230 -7.23 2.33 17.88
N MET A 231 -7.01 2.48 16.58
CA MET A 231 -6.21 3.58 16.04
C MET A 231 -6.81 4.95 16.39
N ASP A 232 -8.13 5.10 16.31
CA ASP A 232 -8.84 6.34 16.62
C ASP A 232 -8.82 6.68 18.13
N THR A 233 -8.87 5.67 19.00
CA THR A 233 -9.00 5.86 20.44
C THR A 233 -7.65 5.94 21.18
N VAL A 234 -6.68 5.11 20.81
CA VAL A 234 -5.38 5.00 21.50
C VAL A 234 -4.18 5.32 20.61
N GLY A 235 -4.41 5.60 19.33
CA GLY A 235 -3.40 6.02 18.36
C GLY A 235 -2.67 4.87 17.66
N ASN A 236 -2.02 5.21 16.56
CA ASN A 236 -1.37 4.27 15.64
C ASN A 236 -0.31 3.39 16.32
N LYS A 237 0.50 3.96 17.23
CA LYS A 237 1.57 3.22 17.91
C LYS A 237 1.02 2.12 18.83
N ALA A 238 -0.06 2.38 19.55
CA ALA A 238 -0.70 1.42 20.45
C ALA A 238 -1.49 0.35 19.68
N ALA A 239 -2.10 0.71 18.53
CA ALA A 239 -2.86 -0.20 17.67
C ALA A 239 -1.98 -1.07 16.73
N ARG A 240 -0.64 -1.01 16.86
CA ARG A 240 0.30 -1.67 15.93
C ARG A 240 0.04 -3.17 15.78
N LYS A 241 -0.28 -3.87 16.88
CA LYS A 241 -0.55 -5.31 16.84
C LYS A 241 -1.80 -5.62 16.03
N GLU A 242 -2.90 -4.93 16.28
CA GLU A 242 -4.16 -5.10 15.57
C GLU A 242 -4.02 -4.77 14.08
N ILE A 243 -3.27 -3.70 13.75
CA ILE A 243 -2.94 -3.34 12.37
C ILE A 243 -2.12 -4.46 11.69
N ALA A 244 -1.16 -5.06 12.38
CA ALA A 244 -0.41 -6.19 11.84
C ALA A 244 -1.31 -7.42 11.60
N MET A 245 -2.21 -7.73 12.54
CA MET A 245 -3.15 -8.86 12.42
C MET A 245 -4.04 -8.73 11.19
N ILE A 246 -4.66 -7.58 10.98
CA ILE A 246 -5.55 -7.38 9.82
C ILE A 246 -4.78 -7.39 8.50
N LYS A 247 -3.53 -6.92 8.49
CA LYS A 247 -2.70 -6.89 7.29
C LYS A 247 -2.30 -8.29 6.80
N VAL A 248 -2.28 -9.28 7.70
CA VAL A 248 -2.15 -10.70 7.35
C VAL A 248 -3.51 -11.29 6.97
N ALA A 249 -4.52 -11.08 7.79
CA ALA A 249 -5.82 -11.74 7.66
C ALA A 249 -6.58 -11.31 6.39
N ALA A 250 -6.66 -10.00 6.12
CA ALA A 250 -7.53 -9.49 5.06
C ALA A 250 -7.05 -9.86 3.64
N PRO A 251 -5.76 -9.72 3.26
CA PRO A 251 -5.32 -10.16 1.94
C PRO A 251 -5.38 -11.67 1.74
N ARG A 252 -5.10 -12.47 2.78
CA ARG A 252 -5.23 -13.93 2.70
C ARG A 252 -6.67 -14.35 2.46
N MET A 253 -7.60 -13.83 3.24
CA MET A 253 -9.04 -14.06 3.08
C MET A 253 -9.53 -13.65 1.68
N ALA A 254 -9.12 -12.48 1.18
CA ALA A 254 -9.54 -12.01 -0.13
C ALA A 254 -9.00 -12.90 -1.26
N CYS A 255 -7.73 -13.30 -1.21
CA CYS A 255 -7.14 -14.23 -2.19
C CYS A 255 -7.90 -15.56 -2.21
N GLU A 256 -8.21 -16.13 -1.06
CA GLU A 256 -8.94 -17.41 -0.96
C GLU A 256 -10.34 -17.30 -1.58
N ILE A 257 -11.10 -16.25 -1.27
CA ILE A 257 -12.47 -16.10 -1.80
C ILE A 257 -12.45 -15.78 -3.29
N ILE A 258 -11.49 -15.01 -3.77
CA ILE A 258 -11.37 -14.70 -5.20
C ILE A 258 -10.97 -15.98 -5.97
N ASP A 259 -10.06 -16.79 -5.43
CA ASP A 259 -9.67 -18.07 -6.03
C ASP A 259 -10.88 -19.01 -6.18
N GLU A 260 -11.68 -19.15 -5.13
CA GLU A 260 -12.93 -19.91 -5.19
C GLU A 260 -13.92 -19.34 -6.22
N ALA A 261 -14.00 -18.03 -6.34
CA ALA A 261 -14.84 -17.41 -7.38
C ALA A 261 -14.30 -17.70 -8.79
N ILE A 262 -12.98 -17.68 -9.01
CA ILE A 262 -12.34 -18.08 -10.27
C ILE A 262 -12.74 -19.52 -10.60
N GLN A 263 -12.62 -20.42 -9.65
CA GLN A 263 -12.95 -21.84 -9.83
C GLN A 263 -14.40 -22.03 -10.26
N VAL A 264 -15.35 -21.32 -9.65
CA VAL A 264 -16.79 -21.39 -10.01
C VAL A 264 -17.09 -20.81 -11.41
N HIS A 265 -16.28 -19.87 -11.88
CA HIS A 265 -16.41 -19.29 -13.23
C HIS A 265 -15.73 -20.14 -14.31
N GLY A 266 -14.85 -21.09 -13.92
CA GLY A 266 -14.09 -21.91 -14.87
C GLY A 266 -13.16 -21.07 -15.74
N GLY A 267 -13.03 -21.39 -17.03
CA GLY A 267 -12.16 -20.67 -17.96
C GLY A 267 -12.43 -19.15 -18.04
N GLY A 268 -13.67 -18.71 -17.87
CA GLY A 268 -14.01 -17.29 -17.77
C GLY A 268 -13.39 -16.60 -16.53
N GLY A 269 -13.21 -17.34 -15.44
CA GLY A 269 -12.63 -16.83 -14.19
C GLY A 269 -11.17 -16.40 -14.30
N VAL A 270 -10.39 -17.07 -15.18
CA VAL A 270 -8.97 -16.72 -15.42
C VAL A 270 -8.79 -15.73 -16.57
N SER A 271 -9.89 -15.36 -17.25
CA SER A 271 -9.88 -14.39 -18.34
C SER A 271 -10.20 -12.98 -17.86
N GLN A 272 -10.12 -12.02 -18.78
CA GLN A 272 -10.51 -10.63 -18.55
C GLN A 272 -12.04 -10.43 -18.41
N GLU A 273 -12.86 -11.45 -18.72
CA GLU A 273 -14.33 -11.32 -18.80
C GLU A 273 -14.96 -10.96 -17.43
N PHE A 274 -14.49 -11.60 -16.36
CA PHE A 274 -15.04 -11.38 -15.01
C PHE A 274 -14.13 -10.56 -14.09
N LYS A 275 -12.96 -10.12 -14.55
CA LYS A 275 -11.94 -9.39 -13.79
C LYS A 275 -11.49 -10.07 -12.47
N LEU A 276 -11.77 -11.36 -12.30
CA LEU A 276 -11.41 -12.10 -11.10
C LEU A 276 -9.90 -12.35 -11.03
N ALA A 277 -9.27 -12.71 -12.16
CA ALA A 277 -7.82 -12.90 -12.24
C ALA A 277 -7.07 -11.61 -11.88
N TYR A 278 -7.49 -10.46 -12.41
CA TYR A 278 -6.93 -9.15 -12.03
C TYR A 278 -7.12 -8.87 -10.54
N SER A 279 -8.33 -9.12 -10.00
CA SER A 279 -8.61 -8.95 -8.58
C SER A 279 -7.73 -9.84 -7.71
N TYR A 280 -7.48 -11.10 -8.13
CA TYR A 280 -6.58 -12.02 -7.45
C TYR A 280 -5.15 -11.45 -7.40
N GLY A 281 -4.58 -11.08 -8.55
CA GLY A 281 -3.25 -10.48 -8.64
C GLY A 281 -3.12 -9.25 -7.74
N SER A 282 -4.05 -8.32 -7.83
CA SER A 282 -4.09 -7.10 -7.02
C SER A 282 -4.15 -7.39 -5.51
N ASN A 283 -4.94 -8.38 -5.04
CA ASN A 283 -4.99 -8.74 -3.62
C ASN A 283 -3.77 -9.54 -3.19
N ARG A 284 -3.21 -10.39 -4.10
CA ARG A 284 -1.99 -11.16 -3.82
C ARG A 284 -0.79 -10.25 -3.54
N THR A 285 -0.68 -9.12 -4.25
CA THR A 285 0.38 -8.13 -4.01
C THR A 285 0.30 -7.52 -2.62
N LEU A 286 -0.90 -7.38 -2.04
CA LEU A 286 -1.09 -6.83 -0.70
C LEU A 286 -0.57 -7.75 0.42
N ARG A 287 -0.19 -9.00 0.12
CA ARG A 287 0.58 -9.86 1.03
C ARG A 287 2.07 -9.53 1.06
N LEU A 288 2.54 -8.66 0.15
CA LEU A 288 3.92 -8.19 0.02
C LEU A 288 4.04 -6.69 0.32
N ALA A 289 3.21 -5.86 -0.32
CA ALA A 289 3.23 -4.40 -0.17
C ALA A 289 2.94 -3.94 1.26
N ASP A 290 3.52 -2.82 1.67
CA ASP A 290 3.42 -2.23 3.02
C ASP A 290 3.87 -3.20 4.15
N GLY A 291 4.80 -4.07 3.84
CA GLY A 291 5.33 -5.13 4.67
C GLY A 291 4.72 -6.50 4.33
N PRO A 292 5.55 -7.51 4.05
CA PRO A 292 5.09 -8.86 3.78
C PRO A 292 4.47 -9.53 5.01
N ASP A 293 3.71 -10.62 4.77
CA ASP A 293 3.05 -11.39 5.82
C ASP A 293 4.01 -11.73 6.98
N GLU A 294 5.25 -12.11 6.65
CA GLU A 294 6.28 -12.55 7.62
C GLU A 294 6.67 -11.42 8.58
N VAL A 295 6.83 -10.19 8.09
CA VAL A 295 7.13 -9.01 8.94
C VAL A 295 6.00 -8.74 9.93
N HIS A 296 4.75 -8.90 9.49
CA HIS A 296 3.59 -8.70 10.35
C HIS A 296 3.40 -9.84 11.36
N LEU A 297 3.60 -11.09 10.93
CA LEU A 297 3.57 -12.26 11.83
C LEU A 297 4.63 -12.15 12.93
N GLU A 298 5.84 -11.77 12.57
CA GLU A 298 6.92 -11.55 13.54
C GLU A 298 6.57 -10.42 14.54
N ALA A 299 5.97 -9.33 14.04
CA ALA A 299 5.52 -8.23 14.91
C ALA A 299 4.43 -8.66 15.89
N ILE A 300 3.49 -9.52 15.45
CA ILE A 300 2.43 -10.08 16.30
C ILE A 300 3.05 -10.98 17.36
N ALA A 301 3.91 -11.93 16.95
CA ALA A 301 4.56 -12.87 17.86
C ALA A 301 5.35 -12.15 18.95
N LYS A 302 6.18 -11.17 18.57
CA LYS A 302 6.91 -10.34 19.54
C LYS A 302 6.00 -9.59 20.53
N ALA A 303 4.81 -9.16 20.07
CA ALA A 303 3.86 -8.49 20.95
C ALA A 303 3.19 -9.46 21.94
N GLU A 304 2.95 -10.72 21.54
CA GLU A 304 2.39 -11.74 22.43
C GLU A 304 3.40 -12.21 23.49
N PHE A 305 4.64 -12.45 23.11
CA PHE A 305 5.67 -12.87 24.07
C PHE A 305 6.04 -11.77 25.10
N ARG A 306 5.96 -10.49 24.74
CA ARG A 306 6.22 -9.37 25.68
C ARG A 306 5.13 -9.14 26.74
N LYS A 307 3.98 -9.78 26.60
CA LYS A 307 2.90 -9.68 27.61
C LYS A 307 3.12 -10.54 28.84
N ASN A 308 4.14 -11.38 28.85
CA ASN A 308 4.46 -12.30 29.94
C ASN A 308 5.59 -11.80 30.84
N ASP A 309 6.12 -10.58 30.60
CA ASP A 309 7.06 -9.85 31.43
C ASP A 309 6.35 -8.71 32.17
#